data_36466b1444743a9e383144f33892ee71
#
_entry.id   36466b1444743a9e383144f33892ee71
#
_cell.length_a   1.000
_cell.length_b   1.000
_cell.length_c   1.000
_cell.angle_alpha   90.00
_cell.angle_beta   90.00
_cell.angle_gamma   90.00
#
_symmetry.space_group_name_H-M   'P 1'
#
loop_
_entity.id
_entity.type
_entity.pdbx_description
1 polymer ?
#
loop_
_entity_poly.entity_id
_entity_poly.type
_entity_poly.pdbx_seq_one_letter_code
_entity_poly.pdbx_strand_id
1 'polypeptide(L)'
;AGQLARADYIVTLLEKEVKTGGHVKDWYHLFPDRRDSKEVINYLEQQIGHKNVTLRTGITVEDLKKNNGSFLIKTSDGAEIKSDAVIVATGFDLFRSERKEEYGYGIYDNVITSADLEAMFRKNEVRRHNGDVPGVIGFIHCVGSRDEKVGNVYCSKLCCVTAVKQAMEVKKHIPEARVFCFYMDMRMGGALYEELYKESQEKYGINYIRGKLSEVSENINNKLVLKVE
;
A
#
# COMPACT_ATOMS: atom_id res chain seq x y z
N ALA A 1 -5.12 16.54 -10.76
CA ALA A 1 -4.97 18.00 -10.83
C ALA A 1 -4.36 18.44 -12.17
N GLY A 2 -3.15 18.01 -12.52
CA GLY A 2 -2.45 18.48 -13.72
C GLY A 2 -3.18 18.24 -15.05
N GLN A 3 -3.87 17.13 -15.22
CA GLN A 3 -4.68 16.86 -16.43
C GLN A 3 -5.87 17.83 -16.55
N LEU A 4 -6.56 18.11 -15.45
CA LEU A 4 -7.65 19.11 -15.44
C LEU A 4 -7.13 20.50 -15.73
N ALA A 5 -5.98 20.87 -15.16
CA ALA A 5 -5.36 22.16 -15.40
C ALA A 5 -4.98 22.38 -16.87
N ARG A 6 -4.50 21.32 -17.56
CA ARG A 6 -4.25 21.36 -19.01
C ARG A 6 -5.52 21.43 -19.87
N ALA A 7 -6.65 21.03 -19.32
CA ALA A 7 -7.98 21.20 -19.93
C ALA A 7 -8.65 22.52 -19.49
N ASP A 8 -7.85 23.51 -19.09
CA ASP A 8 -8.25 24.86 -18.69
C ASP A 8 -9.14 24.98 -17.45
N TYR A 9 -9.23 23.91 -16.62
CA TYR A 9 -9.88 24.01 -15.32
C TYR A 9 -8.94 24.64 -14.29
N ILE A 10 -9.50 25.49 -13.43
CA ILE A 10 -8.79 26.01 -12.25
C ILE A 10 -8.92 24.97 -11.13
N VAL A 11 -7.81 24.50 -10.59
CA VAL A 11 -7.76 23.42 -9.61
C VAL A 11 -7.10 23.88 -8.32
N THR A 12 -7.81 23.72 -7.20
CA THR A 12 -7.19 23.81 -5.87
C THR A 12 -6.93 22.39 -5.38
N LEU A 13 -5.67 22.06 -5.14
CA LEU A 13 -5.23 20.77 -4.58
C LEU A 13 -4.92 20.97 -3.09
N LEU A 14 -5.69 20.30 -2.23
CA LEU A 14 -5.50 20.33 -0.79
C LEU A 14 -4.78 19.05 -0.35
N GLU A 15 -3.72 19.19 0.42
CA GLU A 15 -2.93 18.08 0.98
C GLU A 15 -2.78 18.30 2.50
N LYS A 16 -3.10 17.28 3.30
CA LYS A 16 -3.01 17.37 4.76
C LYS A 16 -1.57 17.40 5.26
N GLU A 17 -0.67 16.72 4.56
CA GLU A 17 0.74 16.68 4.90
C GLU A 17 1.49 17.90 4.35
N VAL A 18 2.69 18.15 4.87
CA VAL A 18 3.56 19.22 4.38
C VAL A 18 4.06 18.96 2.96
N LYS A 19 4.09 17.67 2.55
CA LYS A 19 4.53 17.23 1.22
C LYS A 19 3.49 16.34 0.58
N THR A 20 3.31 16.48 -0.73
CA THR A 20 2.49 15.62 -1.56
C THR A 20 3.03 14.18 -1.65
N GLY A 21 2.20 13.25 -2.12
CA GLY A 21 2.59 11.89 -2.45
C GLY A 21 2.07 10.80 -1.50
N GLY A 22 1.54 11.19 -0.33
CA GLY A 22 0.96 10.26 0.65
C GLY A 22 1.88 9.06 0.93
N HIS A 23 1.34 7.86 1.04
CA HIS A 23 2.13 6.63 1.26
C HIS A 23 3.03 6.25 0.08
N VAL A 24 2.70 6.68 -1.15
CA VAL A 24 3.46 6.30 -2.36
C VAL A 24 4.91 6.78 -2.29
N LYS A 25 5.18 7.91 -1.64
CA LYS A 25 6.55 8.43 -1.44
C LYS A 25 7.45 7.50 -0.64
N ASP A 26 6.84 6.60 0.19
CA ASP A 26 7.55 5.69 1.08
C ASP A 26 7.70 4.29 0.47
N TRP A 27 7.03 4.00 -0.64
CA TRP A 27 7.13 2.71 -1.33
C TRP A 27 8.35 2.65 -2.26
N TYR A 28 8.77 1.42 -2.57
CA TYR A 28 9.88 1.14 -3.46
C TYR A 28 9.42 1.15 -4.91
N HIS A 29 8.78 0.09 -5.38
CA HIS A 29 8.21 -0.01 -6.71
C HIS A 29 6.70 -0.07 -6.69
N LEU A 30 6.04 0.50 -7.70
CA LEU A 30 4.60 0.47 -7.86
C LEU A 30 4.19 -0.67 -8.79
N PHE A 31 3.00 -1.22 -8.59
CA PHE A 31 2.42 -2.21 -9.49
C PHE A 31 1.55 -1.53 -10.57
N PRO A 32 1.32 -2.16 -11.73
CA PRO A 32 1.77 -3.50 -12.13
C PRO A 32 3.17 -3.53 -12.74
N ASP A 33 3.66 -2.44 -13.28
CA ASP A 33 4.87 -2.32 -14.11
C ASP A 33 6.17 -2.18 -13.31
N ARG A 34 6.07 -2.14 -12.00
CA ARG A 34 7.20 -2.03 -11.05
C ARG A 34 8.08 -0.78 -11.28
N ARG A 35 7.47 0.32 -11.64
CA ARG A 35 8.14 1.62 -11.73
C ARG A 35 8.57 2.11 -10.35
N ASP A 36 9.72 2.75 -10.28
CA ASP A 36 10.20 3.40 -9.05
C ASP A 36 9.20 4.48 -8.61
N SER A 37 8.82 4.44 -7.32
CA SER A 37 7.86 5.38 -6.76
C SER A 37 8.32 6.83 -6.84
N LYS A 38 9.63 7.07 -6.69
CA LYS A 38 10.22 8.43 -6.77
C LYS A 38 10.07 8.99 -8.19
N GLU A 39 10.30 8.16 -9.23
CA GLU A 39 10.09 8.57 -10.61
C GLU A 39 8.64 9.02 -10.84
N VAL A 40 7.68 8.21 -10.35
CA VAL A 40 6.26 8.52 -10.49
C VAL A 40 5.88 9.79 -9.72
N ILE A 41 6.36 9.95 -8.48
CA ILE A 41 6.11 11.16 -7.68
C ILE A 41 6.69 12.39 -8.38
N ASN A 42 7.94 12.36 -8.82
CA ASN A 42 8.56 13.47 -9.52
C ASN A 42 7.77 13.88 -10.78
N TYR A 43 7.32 12.88 -11.54
CA TYR A 43 6.46 13.15 -12.71
C TYR A 43 5.14 13.83 -12.31
N LEU A 44 4.48 13.35 -11.26
CA LEU A 44 3.22 13.93 -10.79
C LEU A 44 3.41 15.32 -10.20
N GLU A 45 4.50 15.58 -9.49
CA GLU A 45 4.85 16.91 -8.97
C GLU A 45 5.07 17.91 -10.09
N GLN A 46 5.74 17.54 -11.17
CA GLN A 46 5.84 18.39 -12.37
C GLN A 46 4.46 18.71 -12.96
N GLN A 47 3.51 17.76 -12.96
CA GLN A 47 2.18 17.99 -13.50
C GLN A 47 1.35 18.98 -12.66
N ILE A 48 1.55 19.05 -11.35
CA ILE A 48 0.86 20.00 -10.47
C ILE A 48 1.51 21.39 -10.45
N GLY A 49 2.69 21.56 -11.05
CA GLY A 49 3.34 22.86 -11.29
C GLY A 49 2.67 23.74 -12.36
N HIS A 50 1.53 23.31 -12.92
CA HIS A 50 0.81 24.06 -13.93
C HIS A 50 0.19 25.35 -13.35
N LYS A 51 0.16 26.45 -14.14
CA LYS A 51 -0.35 27.77 -13.73
C LYS A 51 -1.78 27.77 -13.19
N ASN A 52 -2.61 26.83 -13.64
CA ASN A 52 -4.01 26.65 -13.21
C ASN A 52 -4.15 25.76 -11.98
N VAL A 53 -3.06 25.34 -11.33
CA VAL A 53 -3.10 24.55 -10.09
C VAL A 53 -2.60 25.40 -8.93
N THR A 54 -3.43 25.52 -7.90
CA THR A 54 -3.04 26.07 -6.60
C THR A 54 -2.88 24.93 -5.62
N LEU A 55 -1.65 24.63 -5.23
CA LEU A 55 -1.33 23.63 -4.20
C LEU A 55 -1.33 24.29 -2.82
N ARG A 56 -2.04 23.70 -1.87
CA ARG A 56 -2.05 24.08 -0.44
C ARG A 56 -1.74 22.85 0.40
N THR A 57 -0.60 22.84 1.07
CA THR A 57 -0.13 21.74 1.94
C THR A 57 -0.32 22.10 3.43
N GLY A 58 -0.34 21.09 4.30
CA GLY A 58 -0.62 21.27 5.72
C GLY A 58 -2.07 21.67 6.01
N ILE A 59 -2.99 21.37 5.07
CA ILE A 59 -4.39 21.80 5.11
C ILE A 59 -5.31 20.60 5.15
N THR A 60 -6.15 20.50 6.17
CA THR A 60 -7.23 19.52 6.25
C THR A 60 -8.57 20.14 5.86
N VAL A 61 -9.45 19.34 5.30
CA VAL A 61 -10.85 19.70 5.06
C VAL A 61 -11.64 19.41 6.34
N GLU A 62 -12.26 20.43 6.92
CA GLU A 62 -13.09 20.31 8.13
C GLU A 62 -14.57 20.10 7.81
N ASP A 63 -15.07 20.74 6.76
CA ASP A 63 -16.46 20.62 6.36
C ASP A 63 -16.59 20.72 4.82
N LEU A 64 -17.55 19.98 4.28
CA LEU A 64 -17.90 19.97 2.86
C LEU A 64 -19.40 20.00 2.70
N LYS A 65 -19.92 21.09 2.18
CA LYS A 65 -21.36 21.26 1.92
C LYS A 65 -21.65 21.45 0.44
N LYS A 66 -22.67 20.75 -0.05
CA LYS A 66 -23.23 21.02 -1.38
C LYS A 66 -24.28 22.10 -1.26
N ASN A 67 -24.16 23.14 -2.08
CA ASN A 67 -25.08 24.28 -2.10
C ASN A 67 -25.41 24.69 -3.55
N ASN A 68 -26.66 24.51 -3.96
CA ASN A 68 -27.18 24.95 -5.26
C ASN A 68 -26.27 24.65 -6.48
N GLY A 69 -25.77 23.38 -6.57
CA GLY A 69 -24.96 22.94 -7.71
C GLY A 69 -23.47 23.23 -7.56
N SER A 70 -23.03 23.88 -6.48
CA SER A 70 -21.63 24.09 -6.12
C SER A 70 -21.30 23.46 -4.77
N PHE A 71 -20.02 23.43 -4.42
CA PHE A 71 -19.52 22.94 -3.13
C PHE A 71 -18.87 24.08 -2.37
N LEU A 72 -19.09 24.12 -1.07
CA LEU A 72 -18.38 24.99 -0.14
C LEU A 72 -17.52 24.12 0.77
N ILE A 73 -16.21 24.33 0.73
CA ILE A 73 -15.21 23.58 1.47
C ILE A 73 -14.63 24.51 2.53
N LYS A 74 -14.71 24.09 3.82
CA LYS A 74 -14.01 24.76 4.92
C LYS A 74 -12.72 24.04 5.24
N THR A 75 -11.66 24.78 5.42
CA THR A 75 -10.31 24.26 5.66
C THR A 75 -9.79 24.65 7.03
N SER A 76 -8.85 23.88 7.61
CA SER A 76 -8.30 24.02 8.98
C SER A 76 -7.62 25.37 9.26
N ASP A 77 -7.27 26.13 8.24
CA ASP A 77 -6.73 27.49 8.37
C ASP A 77 -7.84 28.57 8.31
N GLY A 78 -9.11 28.16 8.36
CA GLY A 78 -10.27 29.05 8.37
C GLY A 78 -10.70 29.56 7.01
N ALA A 79 -10.09 29.11 5.90
CA ALA A 79 -10.51 29.53 4.58
C ALA A 79 -11.78 28.80 4.12
N GLU A 80 -12.60 29.49 3.29
CA GLU A 80 -13.72 28.93 2.59
C GLU A 80 -13.43 28.91 1.09
N ILE A 81 -13.53 27.73 0.46
CA ILE A 81 -13.29 27.53 -0.97
C ILE A 81 -14.59 27.12 -1.63
N LYS A 82 -15.02 27.85 -2.64
CA LYS A 82 -16.16 27.48 -3.47
C LYS A 82 -15.67 26.76 -4.72
N SER A 83 -16.31 25.65 -5.08
CA SER A 83 -15.95 24.84 -6.24
C SER A 83 -17.18 24.25 -6.92
N ASP A 84 -17.14 24.09 -8.24
CA ASP A 84 -18.20 23.44 -9.02
C ASP A 84 -18.15 21.92 -8.91
N ALA A 85 -16.97 21.36 -8.63
CA ALA A 85 -16.77 19.93 -8.45
C ALA A 85 -15.71 19.64 -7.38
N VAL A 86 -15.82 18.48 -6.72
CA VAL A 86 -14.83 17.97 -5.75
C VAL A 86 -14.43 16.57 -6.14
N ILE A 87 -13.13 16.32 -6.21
CA ILE A 87 -12.56 14.99 -6.38
C ILE A 87 -11.95 14.56 -5.04
N VAL A 88 -12.53 13.52 -4.45
CA VAL A 88 -12.02 12.93 -3.22
C VAL A 88 -10.91 11.95 -3.57
N ALA A 89 -9.68 12.25 -3.17
CA ALA A 89 -8.47 11.47 -3.44
C ALA A 89 -7.62 11.32 -2.16
N THR A 90 -8.28 11.00 -1.05
CA THR A 90 -7.70 11.00 0.31
C THR A 90 -6.82 9.79 0.62
N GLY A 91 -6.73 8.83 -0.32
CA GLY A 91 -5.94 7.62 -0.11
C GLY A 91 -6.57 6.67 0.91
N PHE A 92 -5.74 6.04 1.72
CA PHE A 92 -6.15 5.08 2.76
C PHE A 92 -5.14 5.09 3.91
N ASP A 93 -5.60 4.63 5.08
CA ASP A 93 -4.72 4.38 6.21
C ASP A 93 -4.28 2.90 6.23
N LEU A 94 -3.03 2.66 6.63
CA LEU A 94 -2.54 1.30 6.83
C LEU A 94 -3.24 0.65 8.02
N PHE A 95 -3.60 -0.61 7.87
CA PHE A 95 -4.19 -1.36 8.98
C PHE A 95 -3.18 -1.52 10.12
N ARG A 96 -3.62 -1.29 11.34
CA ARG A 96 -2.83 -1.47 12.55
C ARG A 96 -2.73 -2.97 12.87
N SER A 97 -1.61 -3.57 12.45
CA SER A 97 -1.42 -5.03 12.48
C SER A 97 -1.39 -5.61 13.89
N GLU A 98 -1.11 -4.80 14.91
CA GLU A 98 -1.17 -5.17 16.33
C GLU A 98 -2.58 -5.61 16.76
N ARG A 99 -3.63 -5.19 16.04
CA ARG A 99 -5.00 -5.62 16.28
C ARG A 99 -5.27 -7.10 15.91
N LYS A 100 -4.27 -7.75 15.28
CA LYS A 100 -4.30 -9.16 14.88
C LYS A 100 -3.17 -9.91 15.57
N GLU A 101 -3.29 -10.02 16.91
CA GLU A 101 -2.28 -10.63 17.77
C GLU A 101 -1.93 -12.07 17.36
N GLU A 102 -2.91 -12.80 16.78
CA GLU A 102 -2.71 -14.16 16.28
C GLU A 102 -1.66 -14.26 15.17
N TYR A 103 -1.28 -13.15 14.52
CA TYR A 103 -0.22 -13.12 13.53
C TYR A 103 1.13 -12.66 14.08
N GLY A 104 1.19 -12.21 15.33
CA GLY A 104 2.43 -11.98 16.07
C GLY A 104 3.21 -10.71 15.70
N TYR A 105 2.61 -9.76 14.99
CA TYR A 105 3.26 -8.46 14.75
C TYR A 105 3.44 -7.70 16.07
N GLY A 106 4.67 -7.22 16.33
CA GLY A 106 5.04 -6.61 17.61
C GLY A 106 5.30 -7.62 18.74
N ILE A 107 5.11 -8.92 18.48
CA ILE A 107 5.39 -10.02 19.43
C ILE A 107 6.62 -10.80 18.97
N TYR A 108 6.71 -11.16 17.69
CA TYR A 108 7.84 -11.89 17.12
C TYR A 108 8.65 -10.98 16.21
N ASP A 109 9.95 -10.90 16.45
CA ASP A 109 10.90 -9.99 15.77
C ASP A 109 10.90 -10.10 14.24
N ASN A 110 10.62 -11.29 13.70
CA ASN A 110 10.65 -11.55 12.27
C ASN A 110 9.26 -11.52 11.61
N VAL A 111 8.25 -10.98 12.31
CA VAL A 111 6.94 -10.65 11.74
C VAL A 111 6.87 -9.16 11.45
N ILE A 112 6.75 -8.82 10.20
CA ILE A 112 6.78 -7.44 9.70
C ILE A 112 5.55 -7.14 8.86
N THR A 113 5.22 -5.86 8.69
CA THR A 113 4.17 -5.43 7.77
C THR A 113 4.69 -5.29 6.34
N SER A 114 3.77 -5.20 5.38
CA SER A 114 4.12 -4.85 3.99
C SER A 114 4.81 -3.48 3.88
N ALA A 115 4.48 -2.53 4.76
CA ALA A 115 5.12 -1.22 4.80
C ALA A 115 6.56 -1.29 5.30
N ASP A 116 6.83 -2.12 6.33
CA ASP A 116 8.19 -2.36 6.82
C ASP A 116 9.07 -2.98 5.71
N LEU A 117 8.51 -3.93 4.95
CA LEU A 117 9.21 -4.55 3.84
C LEU A 117 9.53 -3.54 2.70
N GLU A 118 8.61 -2.61 2.38
CA GLU A 118 8.89 -1.51 1.44
C GLU A 118 10.08 -0.66 1.91
N ALA A 119 10.13 -0.36 3.21
CA ALA A 119 11.26 0.38 3.77
C ALA A 119 12.59 -0.39 3.67
N MET A 120 12.54 -1.73 3.84
CA MET A 120 13.70 -2.60 3.63
C MET A 120 14.17 -2.61 2.17
N PHE A 121 13.25 -2.69 1.20
CA PHE A 121 13.59 -2.61 -0.22
C PHE A 121 14.28 -1.29 -0.57
N ARG A 122 13.79 -0.18 -0.05
CA ARG A 122 14.39 1.16 -0.28
C ARG A 122 15.82 1.28 0.24
N LYS A 123 16.13 0.58 1.33
CA LYS A 123 17.49 0.51 1.91
C LYS A 123 18.35 -0.56 1.25
N ASN A 124 17.77 -1.38 0.37
CA ASN A 124 18.39 -2.58 -0.19
C ASN A 124 18.86 -3.57 0.88
N GLU A 125 18.11 -3.68 1.97
CA GLU A 125 18.47 -4.44 3.18
C GLU A 125 17.31 -5.32 3.64
N VAL A 126 16.97 -6.35 2.88
CA VAL A 126 15.98 -7.35 3.32
C VAL A 126 16.67 -8.32 4.27
N ARG A 127 16.50 -8.12 5.58
CA ARG A 127 17.17 -8.84 6.64
C ARG A 127 16.21 -9.29 7.73
N ARG A 128 16.56 -10.36 8.43
CA ARG A 128 15.95 -10.74 9.71
C ARG A 128 16.38 -9.77 10.81
N HIS A 129 15.69 -9.79 11.94
CA HIS A 129 16.05 -8.97 13.10
C HIS A 129 17.51 -9.12 13.54
N ASN A 130 18.04 -10.34 13.46
CA ASN A 130 19.44 -10.64 13.80
C ASN A 130 20.47 -10.28 12.71
N GLY A 131 20.03 -9.64 11.61
CA GLY A 131 20.87 -9.23 10.50
C GLY A 131 21.07 -10.28 9.39
N ASP A 132 20.63 -11.53 9.59
CA ASP A 132 20.76 -12.59 8.60
C ASP A 132 19.85 -12.39 7.39
N VAL A 133 20.23 -12.96 6.25
CA VAL A 133 19.37 -13.04 5.07
C VAL A 133 18.29 -14.11 5.29
N PRO A 134 16.99 -13.79 5.13
CA PRO A 134 15.94 -14.79 5.27
C PRO A 134 15.96 -15.81 4.13
N GLY A 135 15.99 -17.11 4.47
CA GLY A 135 15.92 -18.19 3.48
C GLY A 135 14.47 -18.58 3.10
N VAL A 136 13.48 -18.23 3.94
CA VAL A 136 12.06 -18.51 3.72
C VAL A 136 11.24 -17.31 4.15
N ILE A 137 10.32 -16.89 3.30
CA ILE A 137 9.44 -15.75 3.57
C ILE A 137 7.99 -16.13 3.26
N GLY A 138 7.07 -15.83 4.19
CA GLY A 138 5.64 -16.04 4.02
C GLY A 138 4.87 -14.71 3.99
N PHE A 139 4.02 -14.52 2.99
CA PHE A 139 3.09 -13.40 2.90
C PHE A 139 1.69 -13.84 3.33
N ILE A 140 1.12 -13.16 4.32
CA ILE A 140 -0.24 -13.40 4.79
C ILE A 140 -1.15 -12.36 4.15
N HIS A 141 -2.11 -12.82 3.34
CA HIS A 141 -3.08 -11.94 2.71
C HIS A 141 -4.25 -11.61 3.65
N CYS A 142 -4.99 -10.56 3.35
CA CYS A 142 -6.23 -10.14 4.03
C CYS A 142 -6.08 -9.83 5.52
N VAL A 143 -4.89 -9.46 6.00
CA VAL A 143 -4.73 -9.00 7.39
C VAL A 143 -5.50 -7.69 7.57
N GLY A 144 -6.50 -7.70 8.48
CA GLY A 144 -7.38 -6.55 8.73
C GLY A 144 -8.37 -6.23 7.60
N SER A 145 -8.61 -7.17 6.69
CA SER A 145 -9.55 -7.05 5.57
C SER A 145 -10.27 -8.39 5.39
N ARG A 146 -11.58 -8.38 5.06
CA ARG A 146 -12.44 -9.56 5.06
C ARG A 146 -12.46 -10.26 6.44
N ASP A 147 -12.48 -9.46 7.48
CA ASP A 147 -12.30 -9.91 8.86
C ASP A 147 -13.31 -9.22 9.77
N GLU A 148 -14.28 -10.01 10.24
CA GLU A 148 -15.35 -9.55 11.13
C GLU A 148 -14.83 -9.17 12.52
N LYS A 149 -13.76 -9.84 13.01
CA LYS A 149 -13.18 -9.57 14.35
C LYS A 149 -12.68 -8.14 14.51
N VAL A 150 -12.26 -7.52 13.39
CA VAL A 150 -11.78 -6.13 13.39
C VAL A 150 -12.78 -5.16 12.75
N GLY A 151 -13.97 -5.63 12.36
CA GLY A 151 -15.03 -4.82 11.76
C GLY A 151 -14.84 -4.50 10.28
N ASN A 152 -13.87 -5.10 9.60
CA ASN A 152 -13.54 -4.85 8.20
C ASN A 152 -13.97 -6.02 7.31
N VAL A 153 -15.27 -6.15 7.04
CA VAL A 153 -15.84 -7.26 6.24
C VAL A 153 -15.54 -7.15 4.74
N TYR A 154 -15.13 -5.97 4.26
CA TYR A 154 -14.84 -5.70 2.86
C TYR A 154 -13.43 -6.17 2.45
N CYS A 155 -13.20 -6.34 1.14
CA CYS A 155 -11.88 -6.57 0.57
C CYS A 155 -11.18 -5.24 0.29
N SER A 156 -9.92 -5.11 0.73
CA SER A 156 -9.09 -3.92 0.43
C SER A 156 -8.76 -3.76 -1.06
N LYS A 157 -8.88 -4.83 -1.86
CA LYS A 157 -8.51 -4.92 -3.29
C LYS A 157 -7.01 -4.66 -3.57
N LEU A 158 -6.20 -4.49 -2.54
CA LEU A 158 -4.77 -4.16 -2.66
C LEU A 158 -3.85 -5.27 -2.17
N CYS A 159 -4.25 -6.06 -1.15
CA CYS A 159 -3.33 -6.99 -0.51
C CYS A 159 -2.77 -8.05 -1.49
N CYS A 160 -3.59 -8.56 -2.42
CA CYS A 160 -3.13 -9.57 -3.38
C CYS A 160 -2.05 -9.00 -4.31
N VAL A 161 -2.32 -7.89 -4.98
CA VAL A 161 -1.35 -7.29 -5.92
C VAL A 161 -0.11 -6.78 -5.20
N THR A 162 -0.25 -6.26 -3.97
CA THR A 162 0.89 -5.82 -3.15
C THR A 162 1.78 -7.01 -2.79
N ALA A 163 1.19 -8.11 -2.28
CA ALA A 163 1.96 -9.30 -1.91
C ALA A 163 2.66 -9.94 -3.11
N VAL A 164 1.97 -10.04 -4.26
CA VAL A 164 2.58 -10.55 -5.51
C VAL A 164 3.78 -9.69 -5.91
N LYS A 165 3.62 -8.36 -5.96
CA LYS A 165 4.71 -7.45 -6.29
C LYS A 165 5.87 -7.58 -5.30
N GLN A 166 5.61 -7.58 -3.99
CA GLN A 166 6.64 -7.69 -2.96
C GLN A 166 7.35 -9.05 -2.98
N ALA A 167 6.62 -10.14 -3.21
CA ALA A 167 7.20 -11.46 -3.37
C ALA A 167 8.21 -11.51 -4.53
N MET A 168 7.87 -10.90 -5.66
CA MET A 168 8.79 -10.78 -6.81
C MET A 168 10.01 -9.90 -6.48
N GLU A 169 9.83 -8.80 -5.75
CA GLU A 169 10.94 -7.96 -5.29
C GLU A 169 11.86 -8.72 -4.32
N VAL A 170 11.30 -9.51 -3.39
CA VAL A 170 12.10 -10.41 -2.53
C VAL A 170 12.98 -11.32 -3.38
N LYS A 171 12.42 -11.97 -4.41
CA LYS A 171 13.19 -12.88 -5.28
C LYS A 171 14.26 -12.16 -6.10
N LYS A 172 14.12 -10.86 -6.37
CA LYS A 172 15.19 -10.07 -6.99
C LYS A 172 16.33 -9.77 -6.03
N HIS A 173 16.01 -9.44 -4.77
CA HIS A 173 17.01 -9.12 -3.74
C HIS A 173 17.66 -10.37 -3.18
N ILE A 174 16.92 -11.47 -3.09
CA ILE A 174 17.36 -12.75 -2.51
C ILE A 174 16.89 -13.90 -3.42
N PRO A 175 17.58 -14.18 -4.53
CA PRO A 175 17.15 -15.19 -5.51
C PRO A 175 16.93 -16.59 -4.91
N GLU A 176 17.71 -16.97 -3.90
CA GLU A 176 17.65 -18.28 -3.25
C GLU A 176 16.52 -18.41 -2.21
N ALA A 177 15.87 -17.30 -1.81
CA ALA A 177 14.78 -17.37 -0.85
C ALA A 177 13.57 -18.15 -1.40
N ARG A 178 13.00 -19.01 -0.58
CA ARG A 178 11.69 -19.63 -0.87
C ARG A 178 10.59 -18.69 -0.40
N VAL A 179 9.69 -18.34 -1.29
CA VAL A 179 8.61 -17.38 -1.01
C VAL A 179 7.26 -18.05 -1.14
N PHE A 180 6.41 -17.85 -0.14
CA PHE A 180 5.06 -18.40 -0.04
C PHE A 180 4.06 -17.27 0.16
N CYS A 181 2.92 -17.34 -0.51
CA CYS A 181 1.78 -16.44 -0.33
C CYS A 181 0.58 -17.26 0.15
N PHE A 182 0.05 -16.93 1.33
CA PHE A 182 -1.12 -17.58 1.93
C PHE A 182 -2.36 -16.73 1.67
N TYR A 183 -3.35 -17.26 0.95
CA TYR A 183 -4.48 -16.48 0.48
C TYR A 183 -5.80 -17.26 0.53
N MET A 184 -6.91 -16.58 0.78
CA MET A 184 -8.25 -17.18 0.70
C MET A 184 -8.76 -17.21 -0.75
N ASP A 185 -8.72 -16.06 -1.43
CA ASP A 185 -9.00 -15.89 -2.86
C ASP A 185 -7.99 -14.92 -3.46
N MET A 186 -7.52 -15.21 -4.68
CA MET A 186 -6.66 -14.31 -5.41
C MET A 186 -7.52 -13.30 -6.18
N ARG A 187 -7.36 -12.02 -5.86
CA ARG A 187 -8.14 -10.92 -6.46
C ARG A 187 -7.22 -9.96 -7.20
N MET A 188 -7.04 -10.24 -8.49
CA MET A 188 -6.15 -9.51 -9.41
C MET A 188 -6.97 -8.75 -10.46
N GLY A 189 -7.94 -7.94 -10.01
CA GLY A 189 -8.94 -7.30 -10.88
C GLY A 189 -8.51 -5.97 -11.53
N GLY A 190 -7.22 -5.66 -11.60
CA GLY A 190 -6.68 -4.49 -12.28
C GLY A 190 -6.05 -4.83 -13.63
N ALA A 191 -5.84 -3.81 -14.48
CA ALA A 191 -5.13 -4.00 -15.73
C ALA A 191 -3.70 -4.50 -15.48
N LEU A 192 -3.27 -5.53 -16.19
CA LEU A 192 -1.96 -6.20 -16.09
C LEU A 192 -1.68 -6.90 -14.75
N TYR A 193 -2.67 -7.02 -13.85
CA TYR A 193 -2.44 -7.68 -12.55
C TYR A 193 -2.39 -9.20 -12.71
N GLU A 194 -3.19 -9.75 -13.62
CA GLU A 194 -3.18 -11.19 -13.91
C GLU A 194 -1.84 -11.61 -14.53
N GLU A 195 -1.30 -10.81 -15.44
CA GLU A 195 0.01 -10.99 -16.03
C GLU A 195 1.12 -10.94 -14.97
N LEU A 196 1.03 -9.99 -14.03
CA LEU A 196 1.95 -9.89 -12.90
C LEU A 196 1.90 -11.16 -12.03
N TYR A 197 0.70 -11.67 -11.74
CA TYR A 197 0.50 -12.90 -10.99
C TYR A 197 1.09 -14.10 -11.70
N LYS A 198 0.82 -14.24 -13.01
CA LYS A 198 1.38 -15.30 -13.86
C LYS A 198 2.91 -15.23 -13.88
N GLU A 199 3.49 -14.04 -14.13
CA GLU A 199 4.93 -13.84 -14.12
C GLU A 199 5.55 -14.24 -12.77
N SER A 200 4.88 -13.95 -11.66
CA SER A 200 5.37 -14.28 -10.32
C SER A 200 5.55 -15.78 -10.09
N GLN A 201 4.69 -16.59 -10.70
CA GLN A 201 4.75 -18.07 -10.63
C GLN A 201 5.80 -18.62 -11.60
N GLU A 202 5.69 -18.25 -12.88
CA GLU A 202 6.47 -18.85 -13.96
C GLU A 202 7.95 -18.44 -13.93
N LYS A 203 8.22 -17.16 -13.62
CA LYS A 203 9.57 -16.60 -13.68
C LYS A 203 10.25 -16.52 -12.31
N TYR A 204 9.48 -16.23 -11.26
CA TYR A 204 10.04 -16.04 -9.92
C TYR A 204 9.82 -17.23 -8.99
N GLY A 205 9.04 -18.23 -9.39
CA GLY A 205 8.81 -19.43 -8.60
C GLY A 205 8.14 -19.18 -7.26
N ILE A 206 7.23 -18.17 -7.19
CA ILE A 206 6.49 -17.88 -5.97
C ILE A 206 5.45 -18.99 -5.75
N ASN A 207 5.39 -19.49 -4.52
CA ASN A 207 4.46 -20.55 -4.13
C ASN A 207 3.19 -19.93 -3.54
N TYR A 208 2.04 -20.34 -4.07
CA TYR A 208 0.73 -19.87 -3.64
C TYR A 208 -0.02 -20.99 -2.92
N ILE A 209 -0.34 -20.79 -1.64
CA ILE A 209 -1.05 -21.76 -0.79
C ILE A 209 -2.43 -21.17 -0.47
N ARG A 210 -3.48 -21.83 -1.00
CA ARG A 210 -4.84 -21.44 -0.69
C ARG A 210 -5.22 -21.96 0.70
N GLY A 211 -5.63 -21.06 1.58
CA GLY A 211 -6.05 -21.33 2.93
C GLY A 211 -6.06 -20.04 3.74
N LYS A 212 -6.75 -20.04 4.85
CA LYS A 212 -6.69 -18.95 5.82
C LYS A 212 -5.60 -19.28 6.84
N LEU A 213 -4.68 -18.36 7.05
CA LEU A 213 -3.75 -18.49 8.15
C LEU A 213 -4.50 -18.24 9.46
N SER A 214 -4.47 -19.21 10.39
CA SER A 214 -5.14 -19.09 11.69
C SER A 214 -4.24 -18.48 12.74
N GLU A 215 -2.95 -18.80 12.71
CA GLU A 215 -2.00 -18.28 13.70
C GLU A 215 -0.55 -18.33 13.20
N VAL A 216 0.29 -17.45 13.76
CA VAL A 216 1.75 -17.54 13.73
C VAL A 216 2.24 -17.78 15.15
N SER A 217 3.13 -18.72 15.32
CA SER A 217 3.83 -18.99 16.58
C SER A 217 5.32 -19.10 16.35
N GLU A 218 6.09 -19.09 17.43
CA GLU A 218 7.54 -19.30 17.35
C GLU A 218 7.91 -20.60 18.07
N ASN A 219 8.74 -21.40 17.44
CA ASN A 219 9.22 -22.64 18.04
C ASN A 219 10.48 -22.43 18.89
N ILE A 220 10.92 -23.47 19.58
CA ILE A 220 12.10 -23.46 20.47
C ILE A 220 13.40 -23.03 19.79
N ASN A 221 13.46 -23.08 18.45
CA ASN A 221 14.61 -22.65 17.66
C ASN A 221 14.44 -21.25 17.07
N ASN A 222 13.53 -20.43 17.60
CA ASN A 222 13.18 -19.09 17.13
C ASN A 222 12.78 -19.05 15.63
N LYS A 223 12.13 -20.12 15.16
CA LYS A 223 11.57 -20.19 13.82
C LYS A 223 10.06 -19.98 13.88
N LEU A 224 9.57 -19.16 12.99
CA LEU A 224 8.12 -18.93 12.85
C LEU A 224 7.45 -20.19 12.29
N VAL A 225 6.34 -20.58 12.90
CA VAL A 225 5.47 -21.68 12.50
C VAL A 225 4.13 -21.07 12.10
N LEU A 226 3.71 -21.33 10.88
CA LEU A 226 2.48 -20.81 10.28
C LEU A 226 1.45 -21.95 10.21
N LYS A 227 0.29 -21.75 10.84
CA LYS A 227 -0.81 -22.71 10.83
C LYS A 227 -1.87 -22.27 9.83
N VAL A 228 -2.13 -23.12 8.82
CA VAL A 228 -3.07 -22.86 7.71
C VAL A 228 -4.28 -23.80 7.85
N GLU A 229 -5.49 -23.24 7.66
CA GLU A 229 -6.77 -23.93 7.64
C GLU A 229 -7.42 -23.86 6.25
#